data_e86bb3eeb81ccc80b643a465e096c0dc
#
_entry.id   e86bb3eeb81ccc80b643a465e096c0dc
#
_cell.length_a   1.000
_cell.length_b   1.000
_cell.length_c   1.000
_cell.angle_alpha   90.00
_cell.angle_beta   90.00
_cell.angle_gamma   90.00
#
_symmetry.space_group_name_H-M   'P 1'
#
loop_
_entity.id
_entity.type
_entity.pdbx_description
1 polymer ?
#
loop_
_entity_poly.entity_id
_entity_poly.type
_entity_poly.pdbx_seq_one_letter_code
_entity_poly.pdbx_strand_id
1 'polypeptide(L)' 'MNYAKAIKELRENLLLSQDEFAKILEVSIQTVNRWENDKHEPTIKAKRKLKKLFEDNKINLEEE' A
#
# COMPACT_ATOMS: atom_id res chain seq x y z
N MET A 1 3.76 -12.67 -4.09
CA MET A 1 3.66 -11.20 -4.10
C MET A 1 3.43 -10.70 -2.68
N ASN A 2 4.22 -9.77 -2.22
CA ASN A 2 4.14 -9.30 -0.84
C ASN A 2 3.69 -7.84 -0.77
N TYR A 3 2.39 -7.65 -0.69
CA TYR A 3 1.84 -6.31 -0.61
C TYR A 3 2.16 -5.63 0.72
N ALA A 4 2.20 -6.39 1.80
CA ALA A 4 2.42 -5.78 3.12
C ALA A 4 3.71 -5.00 3.16
N LYS A 5 4.80 -5.62 2.74
CA LYS A 5 6.11 -4.98 2.76
C LYS A 5 6.17 -3.83 1.76
N ALA A 6 5.63 -4.05 0.55
CA ALA A 6 5.68 -3.02 -0.49
C ALA A 6 4.86 -1.79 -0.10
N ILE A 7 3.70 -1.99 0.51
CA ILE A 7 2.85 -0.87 0.94
C ILE A 7 3.56 -0.07 2.02
N LYS A 8 4.17 -0.74 2.98
CA LYS A 8 4.87 -0.04 4.04
C LYS A 8 6.05 0.75 3.47
N GLU A 9 6.79 0.14 2.56
CA GLU A 9 7.92 0.80 1.92
C GLU A 9 7.46 2.03 1.14
N LEU A 10 6.38 1.90 0.38
CA LEU A 10 5.82 3.02 -0.37
C LEU A 10 5.43 4.16 0.56
N ARG A 11 4.71 3.83 1.62
CA ARG A 11 4.27 4.84 2.58
C ARG A 11 5.45 5.57 3.20
N GLU A 12 6.49 4.82 3.58
CA GLU A 12 7.67 5.41 4.19
C GLU A 12 8.44 6.27 3.20
N ASN A 13 8.52 5.82 1.95
CA ASN A 13 9.19 6.63 0.91
C ASN A 13 8.48 7.94 0.67
N LEU A 14 7.16 7.95 0.82
CA LEU A 14 6.37 9.17 0.65
C LEU A 14 6.32 10.01 1.92
N LEU A 15 6.90 9.52 3.01
CA LEU A 15 6.92 10.21 4.30
C LEU A 15 5.51 10.46 4.82
N LEU A 16 4.64 9.48 4.65
CA LEU A 16 3.25 9.58 5.07
C LEU A 16 2.97 8.72 6.28
N SER A 17 2.06 9.21 7.14
CA SER A 17 1.51 8.36 8.20
C SER A 17 0.52 7.37 7.59
N GLN A 18 0.12 6.37 8.37
CA GLN A 18 -0.90 5.43 7.90
C GLN A 18 -2.21 6.17 7.60
N ASP A 19 -2.57 7.16 8.43
CA ASP A 19 -3.80 7.91 8.23
C ASP A 19 -3.75 8.70 6.92
N GLU A 20 -2.63 9.36 6.65
CA GLU A 20 -2.48 10.12 5.42
C GLU A 20 -2.52 9.21 4.20
N PHE A 21 -1.86 8.07 4.29
CA PHE A 21 -1.86 7.11 3.19
C PHE A 21 -3.27 6.57 2.94
N ALA A 22 -4.00 6.28 4.02
CA ALA A 22 -5.36 5.79 3.91
C ALA A 22 -6.26 6.79 3.17
N LYS A 23 -6.08 8.07 3.46
CA LYS A 23 -6.87 9.11 2.79
C LYS A 23 -6.58 9.15 1.29
N ILE A 24 -5.33 9.00 0.91
CA ILE A 24 -4.97 8.98 -0.50
C ILE A 24 -5.61 7.80 -1.20
N LEU A 25 -5.63 6.65 -0.56
CA LEU A 25 -6.21 5.44 -1.12
C LEU A 25 -7.72 5.36 -0.95
N GLU A 26 -8.30 6.32 -0.21
CA GLU A 26 -9.73 6.36 0.06
C GLU A 26 -10.21 5.13 0.82
N VAL A 27 -9.42 4.72 1.81
CA VAL A 27 -9.75 3.59 2.67
C VAL A 27 -9.58 4.02 4.12
N SER A 28 -9.99 3.17 5.05
CA SER A 28 -9.82 3.48 6.48
C SER A 28 -8.39 3.20 6.92
N ILE A 29 -7.99 3.85 8.02
CA ILE A 29 -6.66 3.60 8.57
C ILE A 29 -6.52 2.15 9.01
N GLN A 30 -7.60 1.53 9.51
CA GLN A 30 -7.57 0.13 9.87
C GLN A 30 -7.24 -0.74 8.67
N THR A 31 -7.75 -0.37 7.50
CA THR A 31 -7.48 -1.13 6.29
C THR A 31 -5.98 -1.10 5.95
N VAL A 32 -5.36 0.09 6.03
CA VAL A 32 -3.93 0.20 5.77
C VAL A 32 -3.14 -0.61 6.79
N ASN A 33 -3.54 -0.52 8.05
CA ASN A 33 -2.87 -1.26 9.12
C ASN A 33 -2.93 -2.77 8.85
N ARG A 34 -4.08 -3.27 8.43
CA ARG A 34 -4.24 -4.69 8.12
C ARG A 34 -3.38 -5.11 6.94
N TRP A 35 -3.30 -4.26 5.92
CA TRP A 35 -2.44 -4.55 4.78
C TRP A 35 -0.98 -4.66 5.22
N GLU A 36 -0.51 -3.73 6.04
CA GLU A 36 0.90 -3.70 6.45
C GLU A 36 1.25 -4.83 7.41
N ASN A 37 0.25 -5.36 8.10
CA ASN A 37 0.46 -6.51 9.00
C ASN A 37 0.15 -7.85 8.33
N ASP A 38 -0.04 -7.83 7.02
CA ASP A 38 -0.29 -9.03 6.23
C ASP A 38 -1.53 -9.78 6.69
N LYS A 39 -2.51 -9.04 7.20
CA LYS A 39 -3.78 -9.62 7.64
C LYS A 39 -4.83 -9.62 6.55
N HIS A 40 -4.62 -8.81 5.52
CA HIS A 40 -5.60 -8.63 4.47
C HIS A 40 -4.90 -8.16 3.22
N GLU A 41 -5.36 -8.64 2.08
CA GLU A 41 -4.80 -8.20 0.80
C GLU A 41 -5.67 -7.07 0.25
N PRO A 42 -5.07 -6.10 -0.44
CA PRO A 42 -5.87 -5.01 -1.03
C PRO A 42 -6.88 -5.53 -2.05
N THR A 43 -8.02 -4.83 -2.12
CA THR A 43 -9.01 -5.13 -3.14
C THR A 43 -8.46 -4.75 -4.51
N ILE A 44 -9.14 -5.20 -5.57
CA ILE A 44 -8.72 -4.88 -6.93
C ILE A 44 -8.71 -3.37 -7.16
N LYS A 45 -9.71 -2.67 -6.61
CA LYS A 45 -9.76 -1.21 -6.76
C LYS A 45 -8.55 -0.56 -6.10
N ALA A 46 -8.20 -1.01 -4.91
CA ALA A 46 -7.03 -0.50 -4.21
C ALA A 46 -5.75 -0.87 -4.93
N LYS A 47 -5.69 -2.08 -5.47
CA LYS A 47 -4.51 -2.52 -6.21
C LYS A 47 -4.22 -1.65 -7.43
N ARG A 48 -5.26 -1.17 -8.10
CA ARG A 48 -5.07 -0.29 -9.25
C ARG A 48 -4.40 1.02 -8.84
N LYS A 49 -4.84 1.60 -7.73
CA LYS A 49 -4.22 2.83 -7.23
C LYS A 49 -2.80 2.57 -6.75
N LEU A 50 -2.61 1.46 -6.05
CA LEU A 50 -1.29 1.11 -5.54
C LEU A 50 -0.31 0.86 -6.66
N LYS A 51 -0.75 0.21 -7.73
CA LYS A 51 0.14 -0.09 -8.85
C LYS A 51 0.75 1.18 -9.41
N LYS A 52 -0.06 2.21 -9.59
CA LYS A 52 0.43 3.47 -10.13
C LYS A 52 1.44 4.10 -9.16
N LEU A 53 1.13 4.08 -7.87
CA LEU A 53 2.02 4.65 -6.88
C LEU A 53 3.34 3.87 -6.79
N PHE A 54 3.28 2.55 -6.88
CA PHE A 54 4.49 1.73 -6.90
C PHE A 54 5.36 2.09 -8.09
N GLU A 55 4.75 2.22 -9.27
CA GLU A 55 5.50 2.56 -10.47
C GLU A 55 6.13 3.93 -10.37
N ASP A 56 5.37 4.91 -9.87
CA ASP A 56 5.86 6.27 -9.74
C ASP A 56 7.04 6.34 -8.77
N ASN A 57 7.08 5.46 -7.79
CA ASN A 57 8.11 5.46 -6.76
C ASN A 57 9.12 4.33 -6.94
N LYS A 58 9.07 3.64 -8.07
CA LYS A 58 10.03 2.59 -8.44
C LYS A 58 10.09 1.47 -7.42
N ILE A 59 8.94 1.10 -6.91
CA ILE A 59 8.83 -0.02 -5.98
C ILE A 59 8.29 -1.21 -6.76
N ASN A 60 9.01 -2.32 -6.70
CA ASN A 60 8.63 -3.53 -7.41
C ASN A 60 7.97 -4.50 -6.46
N LEU A 61 6.83 -5.06 -6.91
CA LEU A 61 6.23 -6.18 -6.21
C LEU A 61 6.85 -7.44 -6.75
N GLU A 62 7.48 -8.20 -5.87
CA GLU A 62 8.07 -9.46 -6.29
C GLU A 62 7.00 -10.52 -6.34
N GLU A 63 7.01 -11.30 -7.41
CA GLU A 63 6.05 -12.38 -7.58
C GLU A 63 6.76 -13.71 -7.47
N GLU A 64 6.13 -14.57 -6.69
CA GLU A 64 6.65 -15.91 -6.48
C GLU A 64 6.14 -16.88 -7.53
#